data_54ed8585ba011f69a4fd725e2e3e005d
#
_entry.id   54ed8585ba011f69a4fd725e2e3e005d
#
_cell.length_a   1.000
_cell.length_b   1.000
_cell.length_c   1.000
_cell.angle_alpha   90.00
_cell.angle_beta   90.00
_cell.angle_gamma   90.00
#
_symmetry.space_group_name_H-M   'P 1'
#
loop_
_entity.id
_entity.type
_entity.pdbx_description
1 polymer ?
#
loop_
_entity_poly.entity_id
_entity_poly.type
_entity_poly.pdbx_seq_one_letter_code
_entity_poly.pdbx_strand_id
1 'polypeptide(L)'
;MADRTDLWNAVMYFAIRQYVDNYEKYCRELDSAERIEFYEKAHSVFNSEIFDGLTEKGLNDDKLFRKYSIIKKHDSSELKKLKTRRIIVSLTSYPARIAGIAQMLESIYSQTRKADKIVLWLAEEQFPNKDDDLPDDLRKLQFEDKLEVRWCDDLKPHKKYFYALQEFTDDVVVTIDDDLQYPPYMLENLYMSYLQYPEAVSAVRTHWMVISDKGQLIPYRYWMKETVACLYRPKMQLFATGGAGTLYPPGIYDDKWFDKDKMVEMCLWADDIWLKLIEIMSGVPVVAAMPCEDLRYLPGSQEIGLYHKNVDADQNDVQLQKIEEWLKPEYGDNALAKKILEYDGEPVEDALIRVCECHEKERRELRDEIGRNSRQLKKRIEENERAYREKSEINAKLQRTYKEKSEINAKLQQTYKEKADRGIRIKELEKEKSDLQAKLGELQTEKADIQKKLEQLQAENVVLQKQRSIWYKIKK
;
A
#
# COMPACT_ATOMS: atom_id res chain seq x y z
N MET A 1 31.51 -28.90 6.14
CA MET A 1 30.49 -29.16 5.08
C MET A 1 29.69 -27.90 4.73
N ALA A 2 29.50 -26.94 5.64
CA ALA A 2 28.85 -25.64 5.32
C ALA A 2 29.52 -24.85 4.19
N ASP A 3 30.85 -24.97 4.10
CA ASP A 3 31.70 -24.20 3.18
C ASP A 3 31.49 -24.50 1.66
N ARG A 4 30.99 -25.68 1.30
CA ARG A 4 30.74 -26.03 -0.12
C ARG A 4 29.38 -25.53 -0.61
N THR A 5 28.38 -25.49 0.23
CA THR A 5 27.03 -25.05 -0.13
C THR A 5 27.00 -23.53 -0.29
N ASP A 6 27.73 -22.80 0.55
CA ASP A 6 27.83 -21.34 0.46
C ASP A 6 28.60 -20.89 -0.78
N LEU A 7 29.69 -21.59 -1.14
CA LEU A 7 30.42 -21.33 -2.35
C LEU A 7 29.59 -21.63 -3.61
N TRP A 8 28.84 -22.74 -3.60
CA TRP A 8 27.93 -23.11 -4.67
C TRP A 8 26.84 -22.06 -4.88
N ASN A 9 26.15 -21.64 -3.82
CA ASN A 9 25.15 -20.60 -3.86
C ASN A 9 25.72 -19.27 -4.40
N ALA A 10 26.93 -18.91 -4.01
CA ALA A 10 27.59 -17.69 -4.51
C ALA A 10 27.90 -17.78 -6.02
N VAL A 11 28.36 -18.92 -6.51
CA VAL A 11 28.60 -19.17 -7.95
C VAL A 11 27.29 -19.10 -8.73
N MET A 12 26.23 -19.73 -8.22
CA MET A 12 24.91 -19.72 -8.85
C MET A 12 24.29 -18.33 -8.88
N TYR A 13 24.39 -17.59 -7.76
CA TYR A 13 23.98 -16.19 -7.70
C TYR A 13 24.66 -15.35 -8.80
N PHE A 14 25.99 -15.49 -8.93
CA PHE A 14 26.74 -14.74 -9.93
C PHE A 14 26.32 -15.11 -11.36
N ALA A 15 26.17 -16.39 -11.64
CA ALA A 15 25.73 -16.88 -12.95
C ALA A 15 24.34 -16.37 -13.33
N ILE A 16 23.37 -16.49 -12.41
CA ILE A 16 22.01 -16.00 -12.61
C ILE A 16 22.00 -14.49 -12.81
N ARG A 17 22.74 -13.74 -11.99
CA ARG A 17 22.83 -12.29 -12.10
C ARG A 17 23.37 -11.85 -13.46
N GLN A 18 24.39 -12.53 -13.99
CA GLN A 18 24.92 -12.24 -15.32
C GLN A 18 23.86 -12.43 -16.42
N TYR A 19 23.08 -13.50 -16.36
CA TYR A 19 21.99 -13.72 -17.32
C TYR A 19 20.84 -12.72 -17.14
N VAL A 20 20.44 -12.45 -15.92
CA VAL A 20 19.34 -11.52 -15.61
C VAL A 20 19.69 -10.07 -15.96
N ASP A 21 20.91 -9.61 -15.64
CA ASP A 21 21.35 -8.25 -15.98
C ASP A 21 21.44 -8.09 -17.51
N ASN A 22 21.90 -9.10 -18.22
CA ASN A 22 21.88 -9.10 -19.68
C ASN A 22 20.45 -9.22 -20.24
N TYR A 23 19.56 -9.99 -19.59
CA TYR A 23 18.14 -10.04 -19.94
C TYR A 23 17.49 -8.64 -19.85
N GLU A 24 17.70 -7.88 -18.78
CA GLU A 24 17.18 -6.52 -18.66
C GLU A 24 17.71 -5.59 -19.75
N LYS A 25 18.96 -5.75 -20.11
CA LYS A 25 19.60 -4.94 -21.14
C LYS A 25 19.14 -5.30 -22.56
N TYR A 26 18.97 -6.58 -22.85
CA TYR A 26 18.77 -7.07 -24.22
C TYR A 26 17.42 -7.77 -24.48
N CYS A 27 16.73 -8.21 -23.44
CA CYS A 27 15.52 -9.03 -23.55
C CYS A 27 14.30 -8.47 -22.80
N ARG A 28 14.38 -7.21 -22.31
CA ARG A 28 13.21 -6.58 -21.67
C ARG A 28 11.99 -6.60 -22.60
N GLU A 29 12.25 -6.48 -23.90
CA GLU A 29 11.27 -6.62 -24.97
C GLU A 29 11.75 -7.69 -25.93
N LEU A 30 10.98 -8.76 -26.11
CA LEU A 30 11.30 -9.86 -27.04
C LEU A 30 10.87 -9.46 -28.46
N ASP A 31 11.47 -8.40 -29.01
CA ASP A 31 11.08 -7.73 -30.24
C ASP A 31 11.98 -8.08 -31.44
N SER A 32 13.13 -8.72 -31.21
CA SER A 32 14.05 -9.13 -32.27
C SER A 32 14.46 -10.60 -32.13
N ALA A 33 14.89 -11.19 -33.22
CA ALA A 33 15.35 -12.58 -33.26
C ALA A 33 16.56 -12.80 -32.33
N GLU A 34 17.49 -11.85 -32.25
CA GLU A 34 18.66 -11.95 -31.38
C GLU A 34 18.28 -11.95 -29.90
N ARG A 35 17.29 -11.13 -29.51
CA ARG A 35 16.78 -11.07 -28.14
C ARG A 35 16.03 -12.34 -27.76
N ILE A 36 15.24 -12.88 -28.69
CA ILE A 36 14.56 -14.17 -28.52
C ILE A 36 15.59 -15.29 -28.36
N GLU A 37 16.61 -15.35 -29.22
CA GLU A 37 17.67 -16.36 -29.13
C GLU A 37 18.42 -16.30 -27.81
N PHE A 38 18.74 -15.08 -27.31
CA PHE A 38 19.37 -14.92 -26.00
C PHE A 38 18.48 -15.40 -24.87
N TYR A 39 17.18 -15.09 -24.93
CA TYR A 39 16.20 -15.54 -23.94
C TYR A 39 16.10 -17.06 -23.91
N GLU A 40 15.98 -17.71 -25.08
CA GLU A 40 15.90 -19.18 -25.20
C GLU A 40 17.16 -19.87 -24.66
N LYS A 41 18.33 -19.29 -24.87
CA LYS A 41 19.58 -19.77 -24.24
C LYS A 41 19.54 -19.70 -22.73
N ALA A 42 19.07 -18.57 -22.18
CA ALA A 42 18.90 -18.40 -20.73
C ALA A 42 17.88 -19.38 -20.16
N HIS A 43 16.74 -19.55 -20.83
CA HIS A 43 15.70 -20.53 -20.48
C HIS A 43 16.25 -21.94 -20.44
N SER A 44 16.97 -22.36 -21.49
CA SER A 44 17.60 -23.68 -21.57
C SER A 44 18.62 -23.90 -20.45
N VAL A 45 19.49 -22.92 -20.19
CA VAL A 45 20.48 -22.98 -19.10
C VAL A 45 19.81 -23.14 -17.74
N PHE A 46 18.80 -22.34 -17.45
CA PHE A 46 18.10 -22.37 -16.15
C PHE A 46 17.26 -23.65 -15.94
N ASN A 47 16.91 -24.35 -17.00
CA ASN A 47 16.25 -25.66 -16.96
C ASN A 47 17.24 -26.87 -16.99
N SER A 48 18.54 -26.62 -16.93
CA SER A 48 19.53 -27.68 -16.78
C SER A 48 19.61 -28.22 -15.36
N GLU A 49 20.06 -29.46 -15.18
CA GLU A 49 20.22 -30.12 -13.87
C GLU A 49 21.07 -29.32 -12.87
N ILE A 50 21.96 -28.45 -13.37
CA ILE A 50 22.80 -27.58 -12.52
C ILE A 50 21.96 -26.64 -11.65
N PHE A 51 20.80 -26.21 -12.14
CA PHE A 51 19.91 -25.28 -11.43
C PHE A 51 18.74 -25.98 -10.72
N ASP A 52 18.73 -27.33 -10.71
CA ASP A 52 17.72 -28.07 -9.99
C ASP A 52 17.89 -27.91 -8.46
N GLY A 53 16.79 -27.65 -7.78
CA GLY A 53 16.79 -27.44 -6.33
C GLY A 53 17.25 -26.06 -5.85
N LEU A 54 17.56 -25.12 -6.77
CA LEU A 54 17.84 -23.76 -6.37
C LEU A 54 16.58 -23.09 -5.81
N THR A 55 16.65 -22.62 -4.58
CA THR A 55 15.55 -21.99 -3.87
C THR A 55 15.81 -20.51 -3.68
N GLU A 56 14.75 -19.74 -3.39
CA GLU A 56 14.81 -18.34 -3.02
C GLU A 56 15.81 -18.06 -1.90
N LYS A 57 15.82 -18.90 -0.85
CA LYS A 57 16.77 -18.80 0.27
C LYS A 57 18.24 -18.96 -0.19
N GLY A 58 18.49 -19.73 -1.23
CA GLY A 58 19.83 -19.96 -1.78
C GLY A 58 20.38 -18.75 -2.52
N LEU A 59 19.52 -17.91 -3.12
CA LEU A 59 19.94 -16.70 -3.83
C LEU A 59 20.05 -15.47 -2.93
N ASN A 60 19.32 -15.43 -1.84
CA ASN A 60 19.26 -14.27 -0.91
C ASN A 60 19.01 -12.91 -1.60
N ASP A 61 18.31 -12.93 -2.73
CA ASP A 61 17.93 -11.77 -3.55
C ASP A 61 16.58 -12.06 -4.23
N ASP A 62 15.51 -11.57 -3.63
CA ASP A 62 14.13 -11.85 -4.06
C ASP A 62 13.86 -11.36 -5.50
N LYS A 63 14.39 -10.20 -5.86
CA LYS A 63 14.20 -9.65 -7.21
C LYS A 63 14.91 -10.50 -8.28
N LEU A 64 16.12 -10.94 -7.97
CA LEU A 64 16.88 -11.81 -8.86
C LEU A 64 16.19 -13.17 -8.98
N PHE A 65 15.72 -13.74 -7.87
CA PHE A 65 15.02 -15.03 -7.88
C PHE A 65 13.72 -14.98 -8.68
N ARG A 66 12.93 -13.91 -8.56
CA ARG A 66 11.71 -13.73 -9.37
C ARG A 66 12.00 -13.71 -10.87
N LYS A 67 13.00 -12.95 -11.30
CA LYS A 67 13.40 -12.89 -12.71
C LYS A 67 13.92 -14.22 -13.21
N TYR A 68 14.74 -14.88 -12.43
CA TYR A 68 15.20 -16.25 -12.72
C TYR A 68 14.02 -17.21 -12.89
N SER A 69 13.06 -17.18 -11.97
CA SER A 69 11.88 -18.04 -11.98
C SER A 69 11.00 -17.80 -13.21
N ILE A 70 10.84 -16.54 -13.65
CA ILE A 70 10.10 -16.19 -14.86
C ILE A 70 10.78 -16.79 -16.10
N ILE A 71 12.10 -16.61 -16.23
CA ILE A 71 12.87 -17.14 -17.35
C ILE A 71 12.87 -18.69 -17.34
N LYS A 72 12.97 -19.29 -16.16
CA LYS A 72 12.93 -20.76 -16.02
C LYS A 72 11.56 -21.34 -16.40
N LYS A 73 10.48 -20.66 -16.03
CA LYS A 73 9.10 -21.15 -16.19
C LYS A 73 8.58 -21.06 -17.62
N HIS A 74 8.89 -19.98 -18.33
CA HIS A 74 8.28 -19.66 -19.62
C HIS A 74 9.29 -19.64 -20.75
N ASP A 75 8.97 -20.26 -21.89
CA ASP A 75 9.67 -20.01 -23.12
C ASP A 75 9.36 -18.61 -23.69
N SER A 76 10.03 -18.19 -24.74
CA SER A 76 9.87 -16.85 -25.31
C SER A 76 8.46 -16.59 -25.86
N SER A 77 7.80 -17.60 -26.40
CA SER A 77 6.46 -17.50 -26.97
C SER A 77 5.42 -17.30 -25.88
N GLU A 78 5.50 -18.08 -24.81
CA GLU A 78 4.64 -17.97 -23.64
C GLU A 78 4.82 -16.60 -22.95
N LEU A 79 6.07 -16.21 -22.68
CA LEU A 79 6.34 -14.92 -22.06
C LEU A 79 5.85 -13.77 -22.93
N LYS A 80 6.02 -13.85 -24.25
CA LYS A 80 5.50 -12.82 -25.18
C LYS A 80 3.99 -12.74 -25.10
N LYS A 81 3.29 -13.86 -25.07
CA LYS A 81 1.82 -13.89 -24.91
C LYS A 81 1.38 -13.25 -23.60
N LEU A 82 2.04 -13.54 -22.47
CA LEU A 82 1.74 -12.90 -21.19
C LEU A 82 1.97 -11.39 -21.24
N LYS A 83 3.06 -10.95 -21.87
CA LYS A 83 3.43 -9.53 -21.98
C LYS A 83 2.56 -8.70 -22.92
N THR A 84 1.80 -9.32 -23.82
CA THR A 84 0.85 -8.60 -24.69
C THR A 84 -0.45 -8.24 -24.00
N ARG A 85 -0.72 -8.76 -22.81
CA ARG A 85 -1.92 -8.43 -22.03
C ARG A 85 -1.85 -7.01 -21.52
N ARG A 86 -2.95 -6.25 -21.70
CA ARG A 86 -3.07 -4.90 -21.17
C ARG A 86 -3.29 -4.95 -19.66
N ILE A 87 -2.90 -3.86 -18.99
CA ILE A 87 -3.15 -3.68 -17.56
C ILE A 87 -4.33 -2.71 -17.42
N ILE A 88 -5.45 -3.24 -16.97
CA ILE A 88 -6.67 -2.47 -16.69
C ILE A 88 -6.75 -2.19 -15.20
N VAL A 89 -6.57 -0.95 -14.79
CA VAL A 89 -6.80 -0.55 -13.40
C VAL A 89 -8.27 -0.26 -13.21
N SER A 90 -8.91 -0.89 -12.26
CA SER A 90 -10.34 -0.82 -12.01
C SER A 90 -10.64 -0.39 -10.58
N LEU A 91 -11.50 0.61 -10.44
CA LEU A 91 -11.92 1.14 -9.14
C LEU A 91 -13.39 1.50 -9.13
N THR A 92 -13.91 1.73 -7.93
CA THR A 92 -15.25 2.27 -7.73
C THR A 92 -15.23 3.36 -6.65
N SER A 93 -16.24 4.22 -6.67
CA SER A 93 -16.47 5.21 -5.63
C SER A 93 -17.96 5.49 -5.44
N TYR A 94 -18.27 6.46 -4.59
CA TYR A 94 -19.61 6.92 -4.29
C TYR A 94 -19.62 8.43 -3.96
N PRO A 95 -20.78 9.11 -3.93
CA PRO A 95 -20.83 10.59 -3.86
C PRO A 95 -20.02 11.23 -2.73
N ALA A 96 -19.95 10.59 -1.56
CA ALA A 96 -19.21 11.18 -0.42
C ALA A 96 -17.67 11.15 -0.60
N ARG A 97 -17.13 10.33 -1.53
CA ARG A 97 -15.68 10.18 -1.77
C ARG A 97 -15.24 10.63 -3.14
N ILE A 98 -16.17 10.87 -4.07
CA ILE A 98 -15.86 11.16 -5.48
C ILE A 98 -14.87 12.32 -5.67
N ALA A 99 -14.92 13.33 -4.80
CA ALA A 99 -14.03 14.50 -4.86
C ALA A 99 -12.54 14.20 -4.60
N GLY A 100 -12.22 13.07 -3.95
CA GLY A 100 -10.84 12.68 -3.64
C GLY A 100 -10.14 11.86 -4.72
N ILE A 101 -10.88 11.39 -5.73
CA ILE A 101 -10.38 10.40 -6.70
C ILE A 101 -9.26 10.97 -7.57
N ALA A 102 -9.36 12.20 -8.05
CA ALA A 102 -8.31 12.78 -8.89
C ALA A 102 -6.95 12.79 -8.17
N GLN A 103 -6.93 13.14 -6.87
CA GLN A 103 -5.73 13.10 -6.04
C GLN A 103 -5.19 11.68 -5.88
N MET A 104 -6.05 10.68 -5.68
CA MET A 104 -5.65 9.28 -5.58
C MET A 104 -5.03 8.80 -6.90
N LEU A 105 -5.65 9.14 -8.04
CA LEU A 105 -5.19 8.75 -9.37
C LEU A 105 -3.79 9.28 -9.72
N GLU A 106 -3.32 10.38 -9.11
CA GLU A 106 -1.95 10.85 -9.27
C GLU A 106 -0.94 9.75 -8.89
N SER A 107 -1.24 8.95 -7.85
CA SER A 107 -0.39 7.83 -7.46
C SER A 107 -0.38 6.69 -8.49
N ILE A 108 -1.44 6.53 -9.27
CA ILE A 108 -1.53 5.55 -10.35
C ILE A 108 -0.83 6.06 -11.61
N TYR A 109 -1.00 7.34 -11.95
CA TYR A 109 -0.27 7.93 -13.08
C TYR A 109 1.24 7.99 -12.87
N SER A 110 1.69 8.04 -11.61
CA SER A 110 3.13 8.05 -11.26
C SER A 110 3.77 6.66 -11.18
N GLN A 111 3.01 5.57 -11.41
CA GLN A 111 3.56 4.21 -11.37
C GLN A 111 4.74 4.03 -12.34
N THR A 112 5.77 3.26 -11.95
CA THR A 112 6.91 2.89 -12.81
C THR A 112 6.45 2.09 -14.03
N ARG A 113 5.52 1.15 -13.82
CA ARG A 113 4.79 0.48 -14.88
C ARG A 113 3.42 1.15 -15.05
N LYS A 114 3.10 1.57 -16.26
CA LYS A 114 1.84 2.27 -16.55
C LYS A 114 0.69 1.29 -16.73
N ALA A 115 -0.50 1.71 -16.32
CA ALA A 115 -1.74 1.08 -16.75
C ALA A 115 -2.01 1.43 -18.22
N ASP A 116 -2.58 0.49 -18.95
CA ASP A 116 -3.04 0.73 -20.33
C ASP A 116 -4.42 1.41 -20.32
N LYS A 117 -5.20 1.17 -19.29
CA LYS A 117 -6.52 1.81 -19.09
C LYS A 117 -6.82 1.92 -17.60
N ILE A 118 -7.55 2.99 -17.22
CA ILE A 118 -8.10 3.17 -15.87
C ILE A 118 -9.61 3.33 -16.01
N VAL A 119 -10.37 2.50 -15.29
CA VAL A 119 -11.84 2.46 -15.35
C VAL A 119 -12.43 2.71 -13.98
N LEU A 120 -13.28 3.73 -13.87
CA LEU A 120 -14.04 4.08 -12.68
C LEU A 120 -15.51 3.65 -12.86
N TRP A 121 -15.95 2.69 -12.05
CA TRP A 121 -17.32 2.20 -12.05
C TRP A 121 -18.18 2.96 -11.04
N LEU A 122 -19.22 3.63 -11.51
CA LEU A 122 -20.14 4.41 -10.69
C LEU A 122 -21.57 3.92 -10.84
N ALA A 123 -22.31 3.94 -9.72
CA ALA A 123 -23.70 3.52 -9.71
C ALA A 123 -24.60 4.62 -10.30
N GLU A 124 -25.41 4.31 -11.32
CA GLU A 124 -26.35 5.27 -11.92
C GLU A 124 -27.32 5.86 -10.90
N GLU A 125 -27.76 5.07 -9.94
CA GLU A 125 -28.68 5.51 -8.87
C GLU A 125 -28.07 6.61 -7.98
N GLN A 126 -26.75 6.61 -7.82
CA GLN A 126 -26.03 7.55 -6.96
C GLN A 126 -25.62 8.85 -7.69
N PHE A 127 -25.62 8.83 -9.01
CA PHE A 127 -25.23 9.94 -9.90
C PHE A 127 -26.29 10.12 -10.99
N PRO A 128 -27.50 10.66 -10.64
CA PRO A 128 -28.63 10.72 -11.57
C PRO A 128 -28.38 11.59 -12.82
N ASN A 129 -27.47 12.56 -12.73
CA ASN A 129 -27.08 13.41 -13.88
C ASN A 129 -25.77 12.93 -14.53
N LYS A 130 -25.26 11.73 -14.15
CA LYS A 130 -24.04 11.12 -14.71
C LYS A 130 -22.84 12.06 -14.68
N ASP A 131 -22.26 12.37 -15.84
CA ASP A 131 -21.05 13.19 -15.94
C ASP A 131 -21.21 14.59 -15.34
N ASP A 132 -22.44 15.14 -15.30
CA ASP A 132 -22.71 16.45 -14.69
C ASP A 132 -22.60 16.42 -13.14
N ASP A 133 -22.73 15.26 -12.54
CA ASP A 133 -22.53 15.07 -11.08
C ASP A 133 -21.04 14.87 -10.71
N LEU A 134 -20.16 14.75 -11.71
CA LEU A 134 -18.73 14.52 -11.45
C LEU A 134 -18.00 15.86 -11.20
N PRO A 135 -16.98 15.86 -10.30
CA PRO A 135 -16.07 16.98 -10.14
C PRO A 135 -15.36 17.37 -11.44
N ASP A 136 -15.03 18.65 -11.59
CA ASP A 136 -14.41 19.20 -12.81
C ASP A 136 -13.07 18.53 -13.14
N ASP A 137 -12.28 18.17 -12.13
CA ASP A 137 -11.00 17.47 -12.30
C ASP A 137 -11.19 16.07 -12.86
N LEU A 138 -12.22 15.32 -12.46
CA LEU A 138 -12.53 14.02 -13.05
C LEU A 138 -13.04 14.14 -14.48
N ARG A 139 -13.92 15.12 -14.77
CA ARG A 139 -14.37 15.41 -16.15
C ARG A 139 -13.20 15.75 -17.06
N LYS A 140 -12.23 16.51 -16.55
CA LYS A 140 -11.00 16.80 -17.27
C LYS A 140 -10.20 15.55 -17.59
N LEU A 141 -10.04 14.63 -16.63
CA LEU A 141 -9.33 13.36 -16.86
C LEU A 141 -10.03 12.48 -17.90
N GLN A 142 -11.38 12.47 -17.93
CA GLN A 142 -12.13 11.81 -18.99
C GLN A 142 -11.87 12.46 -20.36
N PHE A 143 -11.94 13.79 -20.43
CA PHE A 143 -11.69 14.52 -21.67
C PHE A 143 -10.26 14.31 -22.22
N GLU A 144 -9.29 14.13 -21.35
CA GLU A 144 -7.89 13.82 -21.68
C GLU A 144 -7.64 12.33 -22.00
N ASP A 145 -8.68 11.50 -22.03
CA ASP A 145 -8.60 10.02 -22.22
C ASP A 145 -7.71 9.32 -21.20
N LYS A 146 -7.59 9.88 -20.00
CA LYS A 146 -6.81 9.32 -18.90
C LYS A 146 -7.64 8.46 -17.96
N LEU A 147 -8.95 8.69 -17.91
CA LEU A 147 -9.91 7.99 -17.08
C LEU A 147 -11.16 7.66 -17.89
N GLU A 148 -11.59 6.41 -17.86
CA GLU A 148 -12.88 5.99 -18.39
C GLU A 148 -13.88 5.82 -17.25
N VAL A 149 -15.02 6.52 -17.31
CA VAL A 149 -16.11 6.33 -16.36
C VAL A 149 -17.15 5.40 -16.96
N ARG A 150 -17.56 4.40 -16.20
CA ARG A 150 -18.59 3.43 -16.55
C ARG A 150 -19.74 3.48 -15.55
N TRP A 151 -20.94 3.48 -16.07
CA TRP A 151 -22.17 3.53 -15.31
C TRP A 151 -22.74 2.12 -15.16
N CYS A 152 -23.13 1.76 -13.93
CA CYS A 152 -23.59 0.40 -13.62
C CYS A 152 -24.59 0.38 -12.46
N ASP A 153 -25.13 -0.80 -12.13
CA ASP A 153 -25.95 -1.02 -10.94
C ASP A 153 -25.12 -0.87 -9.66
N ASP A 154 -25.76 -0.48 -8.56
CA ASP A 154 -25.07 -0.30 -7.29
C ASP A 154 -24.79 -1.63 -6.58
N LEU A 155 -23.71 -2.27 -6.94
CA LEU A 155 -23.18 -3.47 -6.28
C LEU A 155 -22.21 -3.14 -5.12
N LYS A 156 -22.27 -1.94 -4.55
CA LYS A 156 -21.38 -1.49 -3.47
C LYS A 156 -19.90 -1.65 -3.85
N PRO A 157 -18.98 -2.22 -3.03
CA PRO A 157 -17.58 -2.34 -3.42
C PRO A 157 -17.34 -3.34 -4.57
N HIS A 158 -18.27 -4.23 -4.84
CA HIS A 158 -18.14 -5.23 -5.91
C HIS A 158 -18.04 -4.63 -7.30
N LYS A 159 -18.53 -3.41 -7.53
CA LYS A 159 -18.48 -2.73 -8.84
C LYS A 159 -17.08 -2.75 -9.45
N LYS A 160 -16.02 -2.58 -8.63
CA LYS A 160 -14.65 -2.48 -9.13
C LYS A 160 -14.13 -3.75 -9.79
N TYR A 161 -14.62 -4.95 -9.42
CA TYR A 161 -14.16 -6.19 -10.02
C TYR A 161 -15.24 -6.89 -10.86
N PHE A 162 -16.50 -6.82 -10.43
CA PHE A 162 -17.58 -7.62 -11.00
C PHE A 162 -17.76 -7.38 -12.50
N TYR A 163 -17.80 -6.11 -12.90
CA TYR A 163 -17.93 -5.75 -14.31
C TYR A 163 -16.60 -5.84 -15.06
N ALA A 164 -15.50 -5.44 -14.42
CA ALA A 164 -14.21 -5.41 -15.05
C ALA A 164 -13.72 -6.81 -15.45
N LEU A 165 -13.85 -7.83 -14.58
CA LEU A 165 -13.43 -9.19 -14.87
C LEU A 165 -14.27 -9.87 -15.96
N GLN A 166 -15.52 -9.45 -16.13
CA GLN A 166 -16.39 -9.96 -17.19
C GLN A 166 -16.22 -9.22 -18.52
N GLU A 167 -15.82 -7.94 -18.51
CA GLU A 167 -15.61 -7.16 -19.73
C GLU A 167 -14.21 -7.35 -20.30
N PHE A 168 -13.18 -7.35 -19.46
CA PHE A 168 -11.77 -7.41 -19.88
C PHE A 168 -11.20 -8.83 -19.78
N THR A 169 -11.90 -9.79 -20.42
CA THR A 169 -11.62 -11.23 -20.31
C THR A 169 -10.24 -11.65 -20.83
N ASP A 170 -9.62 -10.84 -21.67
CA ASP A 170 -8.30 -11.09 -22.27
C ASP A 170 -7.17 -10.28 -21.61
N ASP A 171 -7.48 -9.39 -20.69
CA ASP A 171 -6.55 -8.46 -20.06
C ASP A 171 -6.29 -8.83 -18.60
N VAL A 172 -5.23 -8.30 -18.00
CA VAL A 172 -5.05 -8.36 -16.56
C VAL A 172 -5.78 -7.20 -15.90
N VAL A 173 -6.62 -7.49 -14.92
CA VAL A 173 -7.38 -6.48 -14.17
C VAL A 173 -6.70 -6.24 -12.82
N VAL A 174 -6.47 -4.98 -12.48
CA VAL A 174 -5.93 -4.58 -11.17
C VAL A 174 -6.99 -3.78 -10.43
N THR A 175 -7.50 -4.30 -9.33
CA THR A 175 -8.43 -3.56 -8.47
C THR A 175 -7.71 -2.68 -7.48
N ILE A 176 -8.26 -1.49 -7.25
CA ILE A 176 -7.78 -0.51 -6.27
C ILE A 176 -8.97 0.15 -5.55
N ASP A 177 -8.72 0.77 -4.39
CA ASP A 177 -9.71 1.58 -3.67
C ASP A 177 -9.49 3.08 -3.89
N ASP A 178 -10.53 3.84 -3.65
CA ASP A 178 -10.59 5.29 -3.86
C ASP A 178 -9.97 6.12 -2.72
N ASP A 179 -9.48 5.47 -1.66
CA ASP A 179 -9.01 6.10 -0.43
C ASP A 179 -7.54 5.79 -0.07
N LEU A 180 -6.81 5.12 -0.94
CA LEU A 180 -5.42 4.74 -0.75
C LEU A 180 -4.48 5.49 -1.71
N GLN A 181 -3.30 5.81 -1.23
CA GLN A 181 -2.17 6.25 -2.03
C GLN A 181 -1.22 5.08 -2.25
N TYR A 182 -0.95 4.76 -3.51
CA TYR A 182 -0.18 3.59 -3.91
C TYR A 182 1.30 3.92 -4.13
N PRO A 183 2.23 3.06 -3.66
CA PRO A 183 3.65 3.25 -3.93
C PRO A 183 3.94 3.14 -5.43
N PRO A 184 4.92 3.88 -5.97
CA PRO A 184 5.14 4.01 -7.41
C PRO A 184 5.56 2.71 -8.12
N TYR A 185 5.90 1.69 -7.39
CA TYR A 185 6.32 0.37 -7.90
C TYR A 185 5.25 -0.74 -7.71
N MET A 186 4.03 -0.38 -7.30
CA MET A 186 2.96 -1.35 -7.05
C MET A 186 2.60 -2.16 -8.30
N LEU A 187 2.27 -1.49 -9.41
CA LEU A 187 1.90 -2.16 -10.65
C LEU A 187 3.05 -3.01 -11.20
N GLU A 188 4.30 -2.57 -11.07
CA GLU A 188 5.47 -3.35 -11.49
C GLU A 188 5.59 -4.65 -10.67
N ASN A 189 5.44 -4.58 -9.35
CA ASN A 189 5.52 -5.78 -8.50
C ASN A 189 4.37 -6.75 -8.75
N LEU A 190 3.15 -6.27 -8.89
CA LEU A 190 1.99 -7.09 -9.23
C LEU A 190 2.20 -7.77 -10.59
N TYR A 191 2.68 -7.04 -11.58
CA TYR A 191 2.92 -7.56 -12.91
C TYR A 191 4.06 -8.58 -12.94
N MET A 192 5.15 -8.35 -12.21
CA MET A 192 6.23 -9.34 -12.08
C MET A 192 5.72 -10.61 -11.39
N SER A 193 4.83 -10.49 -10.40
CA SER A 193 4.17 -11.64 -9.78
C SER A 193 3.29 -12.40 -10.77
N TYR A 194 2.50 -11.69 -11.58
CA TYR A 194 1.71 -12.27 -12.65
C TYR A 194 2.58 -13.02 -13.67
N LEU A 195 3.69 -12.45 -14.12
CA LEU A 195 4.61 -13.17 -15.04
C LEU A 195 5.20 -14.43 -14.41
N GLN A 196 5.41 -14.43 -13.10
CA GLN A 196 5.91 -15.60 -12.37
C GLN A 196 4.80 -16.65 -12.14
N TYR A 197 3.57 -16.20 -11.85
CA TYR A 197 2.42 -17.04 -11.52
C TYR A 197 1.17 -16.59 -12.27
N PRO A 198 1.10 -16.79 -13.59
CA PRO A 198 -0.04 -16.34 -14.39
C PRO A 198 -1.36 -17.06 -14.08
N GLU A 199 -1.28 -18.15 -13.32
CA GLU A 199 -2.40 -18.92 -12.81
C GLU A 199 -2.90 -18.48 -11.42
N ALA A 200 -2.31 -17.43 -10.82
CA ALA A 200 -2.61 -17.01 -9.47
C ALA A 200 -2.98 -15.52 -9.40
N VAL A 201 -3.84 -15.17 -8.45
CA VAL A 201 -4.10 -13.77 -8.09
C VAL A 201 -2.89 -13.20 -7.37
N SER A 202 -2.43 -12.02 -7.77
CA SER A 202 -1.30 -11.32 -7.14
C SER A 202 -1.78 -10.14 -6.34
N ALA A 203 -1.53 -10.09 -5.03
CA ALA A 203 -2.03 -9.05 -4.13
C ALA A 203 -0.90 -8.34 -3.37
N VAL A 204 -1.08 -7.06 -3.10
CA VAL A 204 -0.19 -6.26 -2.24
C VAL A 204 -0.43 -6.60 -0.78
N ARG A 205 -1.70 -6.62 -0.34
CA ARG A 205 -2.07 -6.91 1.04
C ARG A 205 -2.83 -8.22 1.13
N THR A 206 -2.30 -9.12 1.94
CA THR A 206 -2.91 -10.44 2.17
C THR A 206 -3.09 -10.72 3.65
N HIS A 207 -4.10 -11.52 3.96
CA HIS A 207 -4.31 -12.09 5.28
C HIS A 207 -4.15 -13.60 5.18
N TRP A 208 -3.74 -14.24 6.26
CA TRP A 208 -3.70 -15.70 6.31
C TRP A 208 -5.00 -16.21 6.95
N MET A 209 -5.76 -16.98 6.20
CA MET A 209 -6.97 -17.66 6.66
C MET A 209 -6.57 -18.79 7.61
N VAL A 210 -7.00 -18.72 8.88
CA VAL A 210 -6.65 -19.74 9.86
C VAL A 210 -7.69 -20.85 9.82
N ILE A 211 -7.22 -22.09 9.68
CA ILE A 211 -8.03 -23.30 9.73
C ILE A 211 -7.64 -24.09 10.98
N SER A 212 -8.64 -24.52 11.77
CA SER A 212 -8.43 -25.29 12.98
C SER A 212 -7.96 -26.72 12.68
N ASP A 213 -7.48 -27.42 13.73
CA ASP A 213 -7.17 -28.85 13.73
C ASP A 213 -8.34 -29.75 13.33
N LYS A 214 -9.59 -29.23 13.47
CA LYS A 214 -10.82 -29.90 13.05
C LYS A 214 -11.21 -29.59 11.58
N GLY A 215 -10.37 -28.90 10.84
CA GLY A 215 -10.65 -28.53 9.45
C GLY A 215 -11.76 -27.47 9.32
N GLN A 216 -11.93 -26.60 10.30
CA GLN A 216 -12.92 -25.52 10.29
C GLN A 216 -12.21 -24.18 10.13
N LEU A 217 -12.79 -23.31 9.29
CA LEU A 217 -12.33 -21.93 9.18
C LEU A 217 -12.56 -21.18 10.49
N ILE A 218 -11.54 -20.57 11.01
CA ILE A 218 -11.59 -19.75 12.23
C ILE A 218 -12.17 -18.37 11.89
N PRO A 219 -12.95 -17.72 12.79
CA PRO A 219 -13.53 -16.40 12.52
C PRO A 219 -12.51 -15.37 12.04
N TYR A 220 -12.95 -14.51 11.11
CA TYR A 220 -12.13 -13.52 10.38
C TYR A 220 -11.27 -12.63 11.30
N ARG A 221 -11.76 -12.26 12.48
CA ARG A 221 -11.02 -11.44 13.46
C ARG A 221 -9.73 -12.09 13.95
N TYR A 222 -9.62 -13.42 13.88
CA TYR A 222 -8.43 -14.18 14.30
C TYR A 222 -7.49 -14.54 13.15
N TRP A 223 -7.83 -14.15 11.91
CA TRP A 223 -6.91 -14.32 10.79
C TRP A 223 -5.69 -13.43 10.96
N MET A 224 -4.55 -13.88 10.45
CA MET A 224 -3.32 -13.10 10.50
C MET A 224 -3.39 -11.99 9.47
N LYS A 225 -3.56 -10.77 9.93
CA LYS A 225 -3.71 -9.59 9.09
C LYS A 225 -2.37 -9.15 8.52
N GLU A 226 -2.39 -8.68 7.25
CA GLU A 226 -1.25 -8.07 6.57
C GLU A 226 0.02 -8.93 6.66
N THR A 227 -0.15 -10.25 6.47
CA THR A 227 0.94 -11.19 6.60
C THR A 227 1.91 -11.11 5.44
N VAL A 228 3.19 -11.15 5.75
CA VAL A 228 4.28 -11.38 4.79
C VAL A 228 4.71 -12.85 4.77
N ALA A 229 4.04 -13.69 5.53
CA ALA A 229 4.23 -15.14 5.46
C ALA A 229 3.90 -15.63 4.04
N CYS A 230 4.73 -16.52 3.51
CA CYS A 230 4.60 -17.00 2.14
C CYS A 230 4.69 -15.92 1.05
N LEU A 231 5.37 -14.78 1.33
CA LEU A 231 5.65 -13.78 0.32
C LEU A 231 6.22 -14.44 -0.94
N TYR A 232 5.74 -14.02 -2.11
CA TYR A 232 6.11 -14.56 -3.42
C TYR A 232 5.79 -16.05 -3.67
N ARG A 233 4.91 -16.66 -2.87
CA ARG A 233 4.49 -18.07 -3.06
C ARG A 233 2.98 -18.17 -3.17
N PRO A 234 2.44 -18.88 -4.18
CA PRO A 234 1.01 -19.14 -4.29
C PRO A 234 0.52 -20.00 -3.13
N LYS A 235 -0.56 -19.56 -2.48
CA LYS A 235 -1.26 -20.31 -1.43
C LYS A 235 -2.76 -20.06 -1.50
N MET A 236 -3.55 -21.10 -1.34
CA MET A 236 -5.00 -20.97 -1.28
C MET A 236 -5.45 -20.33 0.05
N GLN A 237 -4.69 -20.52 1.12
CA GLN A 237 -4.95 -19.89 2.42
C GLN A 237 -4.69 -18.38 2.46
N LEU A 238 -4.04 -17.80 1.45
CA LEU A 238 -3.90 -16.34 1.38
C LEU A 238 -5.21 -15.71 0.93
N PHE A 239 -5.67 -14.73 1.68
CA PHE A 239 -6.84 -13.91 1.41
C PHE A 239 -6.39 -12.54 0.93
N ALA A 240 -6.63 -12.22 -0.34
CA ALA A 240 -6.33 -10.91 -0.91
C ALA A 240 -7.33 -9.86 -0.42
N THR A 241 -6.87 -8.64 -0.14
CA THR A 241 -7.75 -7.49 0.05
C THR A 241 -7.70 -6.61 -1.19
N GLY A 242 -8.77 -6.65 -1.98
CA GLY A 242 -8.83 -6.13 -3.35
C GLY A 242 -8.49 -4.65 -3.49
N GLY A 243 -8.79 -3.85 -2.46
CA GLY A 243 -8.53 -2.42 -2.49
C GLY A 243 -7.07 -2.01 -2.34
N ALA A 244 -6.24 -2.86 -1.77
CA ALA A 244 -4.82 -2.56 -1.57
C ALA A 244 -3.95 -2.67 -2.83
N GLY A 245 -4.55 -3.05 -3.95
CA GLY A 245 -3.90 -3.40 -5.20
C GLY A 245 -3.85 -4.91 -5.37
N THR A 246 -4.76 -5.43 -6.19
CA THR A 246 -4.84 -6.87 -6.48
C THR A 246 -5.00 -7.08 -7.97
N LEU A 247 -4.11 -7.87 -8.55
CA LEU A 247 -4.08 -8.22 -9.96
C LEU A 247 -4.71 -9.60 -10.18
N TYR A 248 -5.68 -9.64 -11.06
CA TYR A 248 -6.40 -10.81 -11.51
C TYR A 248 -6.00 -11.16 -12.94
N PRO A 249 -5.39 -12.35 -13.17
CA PRO A 249 -5.11 -12.83 -14.51
C PRO A 249 -6.37 -13.10 -15.33
N PRO A 250 -6.32 -13.02 -16.65
CA PRO A 250 -7.47 -13.29 -17.50
C PRO A 250 -7.83 -14.79 -17.50
N GLY A 251 -9.14 -15.09 -17.53
CA GLY A 251 -9.66 -16.42 -17.79
C GLY A 251 -9.41 -17.47 -16.72
N ILE A 252 -9.08 -17.08 -15.50
CA ILE A 252 -8.77 -18.00 -14.40
C ILE A 252 -9.99 -18.45 -13.59
N TYR A 253 -11.13 -17.79 -13.76
CA TYR A 253 -12.32 -18.06 -12.98
C TYR A 253 -13.38 -18.80 -13.78
N ASP A 254 -14.17 -19.63 -13.07
CA ASP A 254 -15.37 -20.26 -13.61
C ASP A 254 -16.54 -19.27 -13.51
N ASP A 255 -17.15 -18.95 -14.66
CA ASP A 255 -18.24 -17.95 -14.79
C ASP A 255 -19.44 -18.25 -13.89
N LYS A 256 -19.67 -19.52 -13.51
CA LYS A 256 -20.77 -19.89 -12.62
C LYS A 256 -20.71 -19.21 -11.25
N TRP A 257 -19.52 -18.75 -10.83
CA TRP A 257 -19.31 -18.07 -9.53
C TRP A 257 -19.53 -16.56 -9.59
N PHE A 258 -19.74 -15.99 -10.80
CA PHE A 258 -20.15 -14.59 -11.00
C PHE A 258 -21.67 -14.41 -10.90
N ASP A 259 -22.32 -15.12 -9.97
CA ASP A 259 -23.76 -15.03 -9.72
C ASP A 259 -24.09 -13.75 -8.93
N LYS A 260 -24.59 -12.73 -9.65
CA LYS A 260 -24.96 -11.42 -9.10
C LYS A 260 -25.99 -11.54 -7.99
N ASP A 261 -27.03 -12.36 -8.18
CA ASP A 261 -28.14 -12.45 -7.25
C ASP A 261 -27.68 -13.11 -5.94
N LYS A 262 -26.87 -14.16 -6.03
CA LYS A 262 -26.27 -14.81 -4.86
C LYS A 262 -25.28 -13.93 -4.14
N MET A 263 -24.46 -13.19 -4.86
CA MET A 263 -23.52 -12.22 -4.28
C MET A 263 -24.27 -11.14 -3.48
N VAL A 264 -25.33 -10.56 -4.05
CA VAL A 264 -26.17 -9.54 -3.39
C VAL A 264 -26.87 -10.09 -2.17
N GLU A 265 -27.42 -11.32 -2.25
CA GLU A 265 -28.11 -11.98 -1.15
C GLU A 265 -27.20 -12.27 0.05
N MET A 266 -25.97 -12.72 -0.21
CA MET A 266 -25.10 -13.27 0.83
C MET A 266 -23.97 -12.34 1.25
N CYS A 267 -23.40 -11.53 0.34
CA CYS A 267 -22.11 -10.90 0.54
C CYS A 267 -22.00 -9.45 0.02
N LEU A 268 -23.12 -8.70 -0.07
CA LEU A 268 -23.17 -7.36 -0.70
C LEU A 268 -22.12 -6.34 -0.18
N TRP A 269 -21.65 -6.47 1.05
CA TRP A 269 -20.79 -5.47 1.69
C TRP A 269 -19.31 -5.88 1.79
N ALA A 270 -18.95 -7.11 1.41
CA ALA A 270 -17.61 -7.67 1.53
C ALA A 270 -17.14 -8.31 0.21
N ASP A 271 -16.75 -7.46 -0.72
CA ASP A 271 -16.24 -7.87 -2.03
C ASP A 271 -15.05 -8.86 -1.95
N ASP A 272 -14.16 -8.65 -1.01
CA ASP A 272 -13.00 -9.53 -0.79
C ASP A 272 -13.42 -10.97 -0.42
N ILE A 273 -14.52 -11.12 0.34
CA ILE A 273 -15.03 -12.46 0.73
C ILE A 273 -15.62 -13.18 -0.47
N TRP A 274 -16.41 -12.49 -1.30
CA TRP A 274 -16.98 -13.10 -2.50
C TRP A 274 -15.90 -13.45 -3.52
N LEU A 275 -14.92 -12.56 -3.72
CA LEU A 275 -13.75 -12.85 -4.55
C LEU A 275 -12.99 -14.08 -4.05
N LYS A 276 -12.80 -14.20 -2.74
CA LYS A 276 -12.15 -15.38 -2.15
C LYS A 276 -12.94 -16.66 -2.37
N LEU A 277 -14.28 -16.60 -2.30
CA LEU A 277 -15.12 -17.72 -2.70
C LEU A 277 -14.86 -18.12 -4.16
N ILE A 278 -14.86 -17.14 -5.08
CA ILE A 278 -14.59 -17.40 -6.52
C ILE A 278 -13.20 -18.05 -6.68
N GLU A 279 -12.17 -17.52 -6.02
CA GLU A 279 -10.80 -18.05 -6.04
C GLU A 279 -10.75 -19.52 -5.58
N ILE A 280 -11.31 -19.82 -4.40
CA ILE A 280 -11.31 -21.17 -3.83
C ILE A 280 -12.04 -22.16 -4.73
N MET A 281 -13.23 -21.77 -5.20
CA MET A 281 -14.07 -22.67 -5.99
C MET A 281 -13.60 -22.85 -7.43
N SER A 282 -12.82 -21.92 -7.95
CA SER A 282 -12.11 -22.02 -9.24
C SER A 282 -10.71 -22.64 -9.12
N GLY A 283 -10.24 -22.94 -7.91
CA GLY A 283 -8.91 -23.52 -7.69
C GLY A 283 -7.76 -22.52 -7.92
N VAL A 284 -7.99 -21.24 -7.77
CA VAL A 284 -7.05 -20.16 -8.05
C VAL A 284 -6.39 -19.68 -6.75
N PRO A 285 -5.07 -19.91 -6.56
CA PRO A 285 -4.38 -19.45 -5.37
C PRO A 285 -4.07 -17.96 -5.41
N VAL A 286 -3.67 -17.42 -4.27
CA VAL A 286 -3.24 -16.03 -4.11
C VAL A 286 -1.73 -15.98 -3.83
N VAL A 287 -1.05 -14.95 -4.35
CA VAL A 287 0.35 -14.63 -4.08
C VAL A 287 0.45 -13.26 -3.43
N ALA A 288 1.13 -13.17 -2.30
CA ALA A 288 1.58 -11.88 -1.77
C ALA A 288 2.74 -11.37 -2.62
N ALA A 289 2.47 -10.37 -3.46
CA ALA A 289 3.40 -9.90 -4.50
C ALA A 289 4.47 -8.93 -3.98
N MET A 290 4.21 -8.29 -2.85
CA MET A 290 5.11 -7.34 -2.18
C MET A 290 4.63 -7.09 -0.74
N PRO A 291 5.48 -6.57 0.16
CA PRO A 291 5.04 -6.06 1.45
C PRO A 291 4.09 -4.86 1.30
N CYS A 292 3.12 -4.72 2.21
CA CYS A 292 2.09 -3.66 2.15
C CYS A 292 2.44 -2.38 2.97
N GLU A 293 3.66 -2.27 3.49
CA GLU A 293 4.09 -1.23 4.45
C GLU A 293 4.03 0.20 3.89
N ASP A 294 4.10 0.34 2.56
CA ASP A 294 4.11 1.65 1.87
C ASP A 294 2.71 2.15 1.47
N LEU A 295 1.66 1.40 1.77
CA LEU A 295 0.29 1.85 1.54
C LEU A 295 -0.12 2.92 2.55
N ARG A 296 -0.69 4.02 2.07
CA ARG A 296 -1.13 5.14 2.92
C ARG A 296 -2.56 5.50 2.61
N TYR A 297 -3.35 5.72 3.64
CA TYR A 297 -4.70 6.25 3.47
C TYR A 297 -4.66 7.75 3.16
N LEU A 298 -5.55 8.20 2.28
CA LEU A 298 -5.76 9.62 2.06
C LEU A 298 -6.28 10.27 3.35
N PRO A 299 -5.87 11.52 3.67
CA PRO A 299 -6.33 12.21 4.88
C PRO A 299 -7.85 12.30 4.95
N GLY A 300 -8.44 11.91 6.09
CA GLY A 300 -9.89 11.97 6.34
C GLY A 300 -10.72 10.84 5.71
N SER A 301 -10.15 9.98 4.87
CA SER A 301 -10.90 8.91 4.17
C SER A 301 -11.42 7.80 5.08
N GLN A 302 -10.80 7.61 6.25
CA GLN A 302 -11.14 6.52 7.17
C GLN A 302 -12.36 6.81 8.04
N GLU A 303 -12.78 8.07 8.15
CA GLU A 303 -13.96 8.44 8.96
C GLU A 303 -15.27 7.89 8.38
N ILE A 304 -15.29 7.58 7.07
CA ILE A 304 -16.47 7.13 6.30
C ILE A 304 -16.28 5.68 5.76
N GLY A 305 -15.29 4.95 6.27
CA GLY A 305 -14.88 3.64 5.74
C GLY A 305 -15.86 2.50 6.05
N LEU A 306 -15.97 1.51 5.15
CA LEU A 306 -16.71 0.26 5.36
C LEU A 306 -16.09 -0.63 6.46
N TYR A 307 -14.85 -0.39 6.83
CA TYR A 307 -14.11 -1.16 7.83
C TYR A 307 -14.89 -1.30 9.15
N HIS A 308 -15.45 -0.22 9.68
CA HIS A 308 -16.22 -0.25 10.92
C HIS A 308 -17.47 -1.12 10.83
N LYS A 309 -18.12 -1.19 9.67
CA LYS A 309 -19.30 -2.04 9.47
C LYS A 309 -18.92 -3.51 9.32
N ASN A 310 -17.88 -3.81 8.57
CA ASN A 310 -17.54 -5.17 8.19
C ASN A 310 -16.73 -5.89 9.26
N VAL A 311 -15.79 -5.20 9.93
CA VAL A 311 -14.87 -5.82 10.89
C VAL A 311 -15.35 -5.66 12.33
N ASP A 312 -15.75 -4.45 12.74
CA ASP A 312 -16.15 -4.19 14.14
C ASP A 312 -17.50 -4.85 14.49
N ALA A 313 -18.37 -5.07 13.50
CA ALA A 313 -19.67 -5.68 13.69
C ALA A 313 -19.73 -7.17 13.28
N ASP A 314 -18.58 -7.86 13.15
CA ASP A 314 -18.46 -9.28 12.74
C ASP A 314 -19.20 -9.63 11.44
N GLN A 315 -19.49 -8.65 10.57
CA GLN A 315 -20.27 -8.88 9.34
C GLN A 315 -19.56 -9.80 8.36
N ASN A 316 -18.23 -9.81 8.37
CA ASN A 316 -17.44 -10.73 7.55
C ASN A 316 -17.73 -12.19 7.92
N ASP A 317 -17.82 -12.51 9.21
CA ASP A 317 -18.11 -13.86 9.67
C ASP A 317 -19.55 -14.28 9.33
N VAL A 318 -20.52 -13.34 9.43
CA VAL A 318 -21.91 -13.58 9.02
C VAL A 318 -22.01 -13.91 7.52
N GLN A 319 -21.27 -13.19 6.67
CA GLN A 319 -21.25 -13.42 5.22
C GLN A 319 -20.55 -14.74 4.88
N LEU A 320 -19.45 -15.06 5.53
CA LEU A 320 -18.76 -16.36 5.38
C LEU A 320 -19.69 -17.53 5.78
N GLN A 321 -20.42 -17.39 6.88
CA GLN A 321 -21.38 -18.42 7.32
C GLN A 321 -22.49 -18.65 6.30
N LYS A 322 -23.06 -17.59 5.73
CA LYS A 322 -24.09 -17.71 4.67
C LYS A 322 -23.55 -18.46 3.45
N ILE A 323 -22.31 -18.16 3.04
CA ILE A 323 -21.65 -18.85 1.94
C ILE A 323 -21.45 -20.34 2.27
N GLU A 324 -20.96 -20.67 3.45
CA GLU A 324 -20.78 -22.08 3.87
C GLU A 324 -22.12 -22.82 3.91
N GLU A 325 -23.19 -22.20 4.41
CA GLU A 325 -24.55 -22.78 4.42
C GLU A 325 -25.08 -23.03 2.99
N TRP A 326 -24.81 -22.10 2.06
CA TRP A 326 -25.16 -22.25 0.65
C TRP A 326 -24.38 -23.37 -0.05
N LEU A 327 -23.08 -23.51 0.23
CA LEU A 327 -22.22 -24.54 -0.35
C LEU A 327 -22.49 -25.94 0.24
N LYS A 328 -23.00 -26.03 1.46
CA LYS A 328 -23.16 -27.28 2.21
C LYS A 328 -23.92 -28.39 1.48
N PRO A 329 -25.04 -28.17 0.75
CA PRO A 329 -25.76 -29.22 0.06
C PRO A 329 -24.93 -29.94 -1.02
N GLU A 330 -24.00 -29.23 -1.67
CA GLU A 330 -23.18 -29.78 -2.77
C GLU A 330 -21.79 -30.23 -2.29
N TYR A 331 -21.18 -29.49 -1.35
CA TYR A 331 -19.77 -29.72 -0.95
C TYR A 331 -19.61 -30.23 0.50
N GLY A 332 -20.72 -30.31 1.27
CA GLY A 332 -20.70 -30.73 2.67
C GLY A 332 -20.25 -29.63 3.62
N ASP A 333 -20.12 -29.98 4.91
CA ASP A 333 -19.66 -29.03 5.95
C ASP A 333 -18.22 -28.57 5.72
N ASN A 334 -17.93 -27.29 6.05
CA ASN A 334 -16.62 -26.65 5.92
C ASN A 334 -16.06 -26.71 4.49
N ALA A 335 -16.90 -26.42 3.51
CA ALA A 335 -16.58 -26.53 2.08
C ALA A 335 -15.33 -25.71 1.70
N LEU A 336 -15.24 -24.45 2.16
CA LEU A 336 -14.11 -23.56 1.87
C LEU A 336 -12.82 -24.10 2.48
N ALA A 337 -12.83 -24.47 3.76
CA ALA A 337 -11.65 -25.00 4.43
C ALA A 337 -11.13 -26.29 3.78
N LYS A 338 -12.02 -27.20 3.40
CA LYS A 338 -11.66 -28.43 2.69
C LYS A 338 -10.98 -28.15 1.35
N LYS A 339 -11.55 -27.26 0.55
CA LYS A 339 -10.99 -26.86 -0.74
C LYS A 339 -9.60 -26.22 -0.62
N ILE A 340 -9.43 -25.37 0.39
CA ILE A 340 -8.13 -24.78 0.70
C ILE A 340 -7.09 -25.85 1.02
N LEU A 341 -7.42 -26.79 1.92
CA LEU A 341 -6.50 -27.86 2.33
C LEU A 341 -6.20 -28.85 1.20
N GLU A 342 -7.21 -29.14 0.34
CA GLU A 342 -7.00 -29.97 -0.87
C GLU A 342 -5.94 -29.36 -1.80
N TYR A 343 -5.95 -28.04 -1.97
CA TYR A 343 -5.00 -27.34 -2.84
C TYR A 343 -3.60 -27.23 -2.21
N ASP A 344 -3.51 -26.76 -0.98
CA ASP A 344 -2.23 -26.49 -0.31
C ASP A 344 -1.48 -27.78 0.09
N GLY A 345 -2.18 -28.91 0.15
CA GLY A 345 -1.58 -30.25 0.33
C GLY A 345 -0.88 -30.46 1.67
N GLU A 346 -1.09 -29.56 2.65
CA GLU A 346 -0.41 -29.59 3.94
C GLU A 346 -1.35 -30.09 5.05
N PRO A 347 -0.86 -30.96 5.95
CA PRO A 347 -1.56 -31.27 7.20
C PRO A 347 -1.78 -29.99 8.01
N VAL A 348 -2.92 -29.88 8.65
CA VAL A 348 -3.31 -28.72 9.49
C VAL A 348 -2.27 -28.41 10.57
N GLU A 349 -1.67 -29.43 11.18
CA GLU A 349 -0.63 -29.30 12.21
C GLU A 349 0.64 -28.63 11.68
N ASP A 350 1.14 -29.01 10.48
CA ASP A 350 2.34 -28.41 9.90
C ASP A 350 2.10 -26.96 9.48
N ALA A 351 0.90 -26.64 8.99
CA ALA A 351 0.53 -25.28 8.64
C ALA A 351 0.47 -24.37 9.88
N LEU A 352 -0.10 -24.85 10.98
CA LEU A 352 -0.15 -24.13 12.25
C LEU A 352 1.25 -23.91 12.86
N ILE A 353 2.12 -24.91 12.82
CA ILE A 353 3.50 -24.80 13.31
C ILE A 353 4.25 -23.74 12.49
N ARG A 354 4.19 -23.79 11.16
CA ARG A 354 4.84 -22.79 10.29
C ARG A 354 4.27 -21.38 10.49
N VAL A 355 2.96 -21.27 10.68
CA VAL A 355 2.30 -20.00 11.01
C VAL A 355 2.82 -19.47 12.35
N CYS A 356 2.94 -20.32 13.38
CA CYS A 356 3.50 -19.93 14.67
C CYS A 356 4.98 -19.52 14.57
N GLU A 357 5.79 -20.26 13.80
CA GLU A 357 7.21 -19.93 13.57
C GLU A 357 7.39 -18.61 12.81
N CYS A 358 6.60 -18.38 11.76
CA CYS A 358 6.58 -17.09 11.07
C CYS A 358 6.17 -15.96 12.03
N HIS A 359 5.12 -16.15 12.82
CA HIS A 359 4.68 -15.17 13.83
C HIS A 359 5.75 -14.86 14.87
N GLU A 360 6.48 -15.86 15.35
CA GLU A 360 7.57 -15.63 16.30
C GLU A 360 8.72 -14.85 15.67
N LYS A 361 9.01 -15.08 14.39
CA LYS A 361 10.02 -14.31 13.64
C LYS A 361 9.57 -12.87 13.43
N GLU A 362 8.37 -12.66 12.92
CA GLU A 362 7.77 -11.33 12.76
C GLU A 362 7.71 -10.57 14.09
N ARG A 363 7.29 -11.22 15.16
CA ARG A 363 7.28 -10.62 16.51
C ARG A 363 8.67 -10.21 17.01
N ARG A 364 9.73 -10.94 16.64
CA ARG A 364 11.11 -10.56 16.99
C ARG A 364 11.54 -9.34 16.16
N GLU A 365 11.33 -9.36 14.86
CA GLU A 365 11.65 -8.26 13.97
C GLU A 365 10.90 -6.96 14.35
N LEU A 366 9.60 -7.08 14.63
CA LEU A 366 8.78 -5.98 15.15
C LEU A 366 9.26 -5.46 16.51
N ARG A 367 9.68 -6.34 17.45
CA ARG A 367 10.27 -5.90 18.73
C ARG A 367 11.55 -5.11 18.54
N ASP A 368 12.40 -5.53 17.59
CA ASP A 368 13.65 -4.85 17.29
C ASP A 368 13.39 -3.51 16.61
N GLU A 369 12.42 -3.42 15.72
CA GLU A 369 11.98 -2.19 15.10
C GLU A 369 11.35 -1.23 16.10
N ILE A 370 10.49 -1.73 16.97
CA ILE A 370 9.93 -0.97 18.10
C ILE A 370 11.06 -0.42 18.98
N GLY A 371 12.06 -1.24 19.28
CA GLY A 371 13.24 -0.82 20.06
C GLY A 371 14.01 0.31 19.35
N ARG A 372 14.14 0.25 18.03
CA ARG A 372 14.76 1.31 17.23
C ARG A 372 13.92 2.59 17.24
N ASN A 373 12.63 2.47 16.95
CA ASN A 373 11.69 3.60 16.87
C ASN A 373 11.49 4.26 18.25
N SER A 374 11.45 3.48 19.32
CA SER A 374 11.38 4.00 20.70
C SER A 374 12.61 4.82 21.07
N ARG A 375 13.82 4.37 20.67
CA ARG A 375 15.06 5.14 20.87
C ARG A 375 15.07 6.43 20.07
N GLN A 376 14.63 6.39 18.81
CA GLN A 376 14.51 7.59 17.98
C GLN A 376 13.47 8.58 18.53
N LEU A 377 12.32 8.06 18.98
CA LEU A 377 11.28 8.89 19.59
C LEU A 377 11.77 9.58 20.85
N LYS A 378 12.48 8.84 21.74
CA LYS A 378 13.07 9.41 22.94
C LYS A 378 14.04 10.55 22.64
N LYS A 379 14.93 10.33 21.63
CA LYS A 379 15.86 11.39 21.17
C LYS A 379 15.13 12.62 20.66
N ARG A 380 14.07 12.45 19.89
CA ARG A 380 13.25 13.56 19.36
C ARG A 380 12.46 14.29 20.44
N ILE A 381 11.98 13.57 21.46
CA ILE A 381 11.34 14.19 22.64
C ILE A 381 12.35 15.11 23.34
N GLU A 382 13.57 14.62 23.59
CA GLU A 382 14.63 15.40 24.23
C GLU A 382 15.02 16.64 23.41
N GLU A 383 15.12 16.50 22.08
CA GLU A 383 15.35 17.63 21.16
C GLU A 383 14.21 18.65 21.18
N ASN A 384 12.97 18.16 21.22
CA ASN A 384 11.77 19.02 21.29
C ASN A 384 11.68 19.77 22.61
N GLU A 385 11.96 19.11 23.74
CA GLU A 385 12.01 19.76 25.05
C GLU A 385 13.11 20.83 25.13
N ARG A 386 14.26 20.60 24.47
CA ARG A 386 15.32 21.61 24.36
C ARG A 386 14.85 22.83 23.56
N ALA A 387 14.21 22.59 22.40
CA ALA A 387 13.66 23.66 21.57
C ALA A 387 12.58 24.48 22.31
N TYR A 388 11.72 23.82 23.11
CA TYR A 388 10.74 24.50 23.95
C TYR A 388 11.39 25.38 25.02
N ARG A 389 12.47 24.93 25.67
CA ARG A 389 13.24 25.73 26.63
C ARG A 389 13.86 26.95 25.99
N GLU A 390 14.53 26.77 24.84
CA GLU A 390 15.12 27.85 24.04
C GLU A 390 14.06 28.88 23.64
N LYS A 391 12.89 28.41 23.15
CA LYS A 391 11.75 29.28 22.79
C LYS A 391 11.24 30.09 24.01
N SER A 392 11.15 29.47 25.17
CA SER A 392 10.72 30.13 26.38
C SER A 392 11.70 31.25 26.82
N GLU A 393 13.01 30.95 26.73
CA GLU A 393 14.06 31.95 27.04
C GLU A 393 14.00 33.14 26.07
N ILE A 394 13.84 32.89 24.78
CA ILE A 394 13.71 33.94 23.76
C ILE A 394 12.45 34.79 23.99
N ASN A 395 11.32 34.15 24.30
CA ASN A 395 10.09 34.86 24.62
C ASN A 395 10.27 35.78 25.87
N ALA A 396 10.99 35.27 26.88
CA ALA A 396 11.30 36.08 28.06
C ALA A 396 12.20 37.29 27.75
N LYS A 397 13.21 37.10 26.89
CA LYS A 397 14.06 38.21 26.38
C LYS A 397 13.23 39.20 25.57
N LEU A 398 12.37 38.72 24.68
CA LEU A 398 11.49 39.55 23.87
C LEU A 398 10.54 40.41 24.73
N GLN A 399 9.95 39.83 25.76
CA GLN A 399 9.11 40.57 26.72
C GLN A 399 9.87 41.69 27.46
N ARG A 400 11.11 41.40 27.87
CA ARG A 400 11.97 42.45 28.48
C ARG A 400 12.23 43.58 27.50
N THR A 401 12.58 43.27 26.25
CA THR A 401 12.83 44.26 25.20
C THR A 401 11.58 45.09 24.88
N TYR A 402 10.40 44.51 24.85
CA TYR A 402 9.14 45.23 24.68
C TYR A 402 8.86 46.17 25.84
N LYS A 403 9.14 45.76 27.07
CA LYS A 403 9.00 46.60 28.25
C LYS A 403 9.97 47.79 28.21
N GLU A 404 11.24 47.54 27.93
CA GLU A 404 12.27 48.58 27.74
C GLU A 404 11.87 49.57 26.63
N LYS A 405 11.36 49.09 25.50
CA LYS A 405 10.86 49.93 24.41
C LYS A 405 9.66 50.78 24.84
N SER A 406 8.74 50.21 25.62
CA SER A 406 7.59 50.94 26.15
C SER A 406 8.01 52.05 27.12
N GLU A 407 8.98 51.77 28.01
CA GLU A 407 9.53 52.75 28.94
C GLU A 407 10.26 53.89 28.22
N ILE A 408 11.03 53.56 27.15
CA ILE A 408 11.68 54.57 26.32
C ILE A 408 10.68 55.43 25.57
N ASN A 409 9.62 54.81 25.00
CA ASN A 409 8.57 55.54 24.33
C ASN A 409 7.81 56.47 25.28
N ALA A 410 7.55 56.04 26.53
CA ALA A 410 6.95 56.88 27.57
C ALA A 410 7.84 58.08 27.92
N LYS A 411 9.15 57.81 28.10
CA LYS A 411 10.15 58.90 28.32
C LYS A 411 10.24 59.86 27.14
N LEU A 412 10.15 59.32 25.93
CA LEU A 412 10.16 60.13 24.71
C LEU A 412 8.92 61.06 24.67
N GLN A 413 7.73 60.49 24.92
CA GLN A 413 6.49 61.28 24.95
C GLN A 413 6.50 62.37 26.07
N GLN A 414 7.03 62.00 27.20
CA GLN A 414 7.18 62.99 28.30
C GLN A 414 8.15 64.13 27.94
N THR A 415 9.26 63.74 27.24
CA THR A 415 10.24 64.73 26.76
C THR A 415 9.67 65.62 25.66
N TYR A 416 8.81 65.08 24.79
CA TYR A 416 8.06 65.90 23.81
C TYR A 416 7.09 66.83 24.45
N LYS A 417 6.46 66.44 25.54
CA LYS A 417 5.53 67.23 26.29
C LYS A 417 6.22 68.31 27.13
N GLU A 418 7.40 67.98 27.68
CA GLU A 418 8.17 68.90 28.53
C GLU A 418 9.09 69.86 27.77
N LYS A 419 9.45 69.50 26.54
CA LYS A 419 10.42 70.26 25.71
C LYS A 419 10.02 70.34 24.25
N ALA A 420 9.05 71.09 23.96
CA ALA A 420 8.80 71.60 22.62
C ALA A 420 10.01 72.41 22.04
N ASP A 421 11.05 72.71 22.87
CA ASP A 421 12.08 73.70 22.53
C ASP A 421 13.57 73.13 22.33
N ARG A 422 13.88 71.89 22.42
CA ARG A 422 15.28 71.43 22.24
C ARG A 422 15.49 70.24 21.36
N GLY A 423 15.73 70.46 20.04
CA GLY A 423 15.93 69.50 18.99
C GLY A 423 17.17 68.58 19.06
N ILE A 424 18.06 68.74 20.05
CA ILE A 424 19.31 67.93 20.15
C ILE A 424 18.99 66.57 20.83
N ARG A 425 18.10 66.56 21.83
CA ARG A 425 17.81 65.34 22.59
C ARG A 425 16.84 64.42 21.89
N ILE A 426 16.08 64.94 20.94
CA ILE A 426 15.21 64.13 20.07
C ILE A 426 16.07 63.19 19.20
N LYS A 427 17.20 63.65 18.64
CA LYS A 427 18.09 62.83 17.81
C LYS A 427 18.71 61.68 18.61
N GLU A 428 19.02 61.90 19.89
CA GLU A 428 19.59 60.82 20.72
C GLU A 428 18.55 59.75 21.05
N LEU A 429 17.31 60.15 21.37
CA LEU A 429 16.21 59.23 21.65
C LEU A 429 15.73 58.50 20.41
N GLU A 430 15.74 59.13 19.26
CA GLU A 430 15.49 58.47 17.96
C GLU A 430 16.57 57.43 17.66
N LYS A 431 17.83 57.70 18.03
CA LYS A 431 18.92 56.74 17.89
C LYS A 431 18.73 55.53 18.80
N GLU A 432 18.43 55.74 20.09
CA GLU A 432 18.15 54.66 21.04
C GLU A 432 16.92 53.80 20.58
N LYS A 433 15.87 54.46 20.06
CA LYS A 433 14.71 53.76 19.52
C LYS A 433 15.07 52.88 18.29
N SER A 434 15.94 53.41 17.44
CA SER A 434 16.44 52.68 16.28
C SER A 434 17.26 51.45 16.69
N ASP A 435 18.10 51.60 17.67
CA ASP A 435 18.95 50.51 18.18
C ASP A 435 18.10 49.42 18.84
N LEU A 436 17.04 49.83 19.59
CA LEU A 436 16.10 48.88 20.17
C LEU A 436 15.21 48.19 19.12
N GLN A 437 14.84 48.90 18.05
CA GLN A 437 14.10 48.33 16.94
C GLN A 437 14.94 47.31 16.16
N ALA A 438 16.22 47.58 15.96
CA ALA A 438 17.15 46.64 15.37
C ALA A 438 17.26 45.35 16.21
N LYS A 439 17.43 45.51 17.52
CA LYS A 439 17.46 44.42 18.50
C LYS A 439 16.15 43.61 18.55
N LEU A 440 15.03 44.31 18.42
CA LEU A 440 13.73 43.66 18.31
C LEU A 440 13.57 42.86 17.02
N GLY A 441 14.12 43.37 15.91
CA GLY A 441 14.19 42.69 14.63
C GLY A 441 15.02 41.39 14.66
N GLU A 442 16.17 41.45 15.32
CA GLU A 442 17.01 40.28 15.55
C GLU A 442 16.27 39.20 16.35
N LEU A 443 15.63 39.58 17.46
CA LEU A 443 14.85 38.68 18.30
C LEU A 443 13.60 38.12 17.59
N GLN A 444 12.99 38.91 16.71
CA GLN A 444 11.85 38.46 15.90
C GLN A 444 12.30 37.39 14.85
N THR A 445 13.48 37.58 14.27
CA THR A 445 14.08 36.63 13.33
C THR A 445 14.42 35.31 14.04
N GLU A 446 15.05 35.38 15.21
CA GLU A 446 15.32 34.21 16.05
C GLU A 446 14.03 33.47 16.44
N LYS A 447 12.96 34.20 16.79
CA LYS A 447 11.66 33.61 17.09
C LYS A 447 11.07 32.88 15.88
N ALA A 448 11.20 33.42 14.66
CA ALA A 448 10.71 32.83 13.45
C ALA A 448 11.48 31.54 13.10
N ASP A 449 12.80 31.53 13.29
CA ASP A 449 13.63 30.35 13.04
C ASP A 449 13.29 29.21 14.01
N ILE A 450 13.09 29.51 15.28
CA ILE A 450 12.67 28.53 16.28
C ILE A 450 11.24 28.02 15.98
N GLN A 451 10.33 28.90 15.57
CA GLN A 451 8.98 28.51 15.19
C GLN A 451 8.99 27.51 14.02
N LYS A 452 9.79 27.78 12.99
CA LYS A 452 9.98 26.89 11.85
C LYS A 452 10.54 25.53 12.25
N LYS A 453 11.53 25.54 13.16
CA LYS A 453 12.11 24.30 13.71
C LYS A 453 11.11 23.52 14.55
N LEU A 454 10.23 24.21 15.28
CA LEU A 454 9.15 23.61 16.06
C LEU A 454 8.09 22.97 15.16
N GLU A 455 7.69 23.65 14.07
CA GLU A 455 6.72 23.12 13.10
C GLU A 455 7.28 21.86 12.38
N GLN A 456 8.56 21.87 12.05
CA GLN A 456 9.25 20.70 11.50
C GLN A 456 9.20 19.51 12.46
N LEU A 457 9.54 19.73 13.73
CA LEU A 457 9.49 18.71 14.77
C LEU A 457 8.07 18.23 15.08
N GLN A 458 7.08 19.13 15.01
CA GLN A 458 5.67 18.76 15.18
C GLN A 458 5.15 17.89 14.02
N ALA A 459 5.53 18.21 12.77
CA ALA A 459 5.19 17.41 11.61
C ALA A 459 5.81 16.00 11.71
N GLU A 460 7.07 15.91 12.12
CA GLU A 460 7.75 14.65 12.37
C GLU A 460 7.08 13.85 13.51
N ASN A 461 6.63 14.51 14.56
CA ASN A 461 5.94 13.87 15.69
C ASN A 461 4.56 13.30 15.27
N VAL A 462 3.83 13.99 14.38
CA VAL A 462 2.58 13.48 13.80
C VAL A 462 2.83 12.19 13.01
N VAL A 463 3.93 12.12 12.26
CA VAL A 463 4.34 10.90 11.54
C VAL A 463 4.62 9.76 12.52
N LEU A 464 5.33 10.05 13.61
CA LEU A 464 5.65 9.07 14.66
C LEU A 464 4.41 8.61 15.45
N GLN A 465 3.47 9.51 15.72
CA GLN A 465 2.19 9.13 16.36
C GLN A 465 1.36 8.21 15.45
N LYS A 466 1.37 8.46 14.13
CA LYS A 466 0.75 7.53 13.16
C LYS A 466 1.43 6.16 13.17
N GLN A 467 2.76 6.12 13.20
CA GLN A 467 3.53 4.87 13.34
C GLN A 467 3.21 4.17 14.66
N ARG A 468 3.09 4.90 15.77
CA ARG A 468 2.69 4.38 17.07
C ARG A 468 1.25 3.84 17.08
N SER A 469 0.33 4.49 16.37
CA SER A 469 -1.06 4.02 16.20
C SER A 469 -1.12 2.70 15.43
N ILE A 470 -0.29 2.56 14.39
CA ILE A 470 -0.11 1.30 13.64
C ILE A 470 0.44 0.22 14.57
N TRP A 471 1.41 0.56 15.40
CA TRP A 471 1.98 -0.37 16.38
C TRP A 471 0.96 -0.85 17.43
N TYR A 472 0.09 0.04 17.95
CA TYR A 472 -0.99 -0.36 18.86
C TYR A 472 -2.00 -1.30 18.21
N LYS A 473 -2.23 -1.16 16.90
CA LYS A 473 -3.10 -2.07 16.11
C LYS A 473 -2.45 -3.43 15.85
N ILE A 474 -1.12 -3.49 15.80
CA ILE A 474 -0.36 -4.74 15.64
C ILE A 474 -0.27 -5.52 16.98
N LYS A 475 -0.40 -4.82 18.12
CA LYS A 475 -0.27 -5.41 19.46
C LYS A 475 -1.61 -5.89 20.06
N LYS A 476 -2.75 -5.54 19.43
CA LYS A 476 -4.06 -6.15 19.66
C LYS A 476 -4.26 -7.34 18.72
#